data_bef713f97a9e8ea2e2d25a7c2494438b
#
_entry.id   bef713f97a9e8ea2e2d25a7c2494438b
#
_cell.length_a   1.000
_cell.length_b   1.000
_cell.length_c   1.000
_cell.angle_alpha   90.00
_cell.angle_beta   90.00
_cell.angle_gamma   90.00
#
_symmetry.space_group_name_H-M   'P 1'
#
loop_
_entity.id
_entity.type
_entity.pdbx_description
1 polymer ?
#
loop_
_entity_poly.entity_id
_entity_poly.type
_entity_poly.pdbx_seq_one_letter_code
_entity_poly.pdbx_strand_id
1 'polypeptide(L)'
;MVISVGIIGATGAVGQRYIQLIQNHPVFEIEVLTASDKSVGKLYRDAVNWGLDTPMPDEISKMEVKPTIGKSIPEDVEILFSALPSQIASKAETNLCKEGYIIASNSSNDRMCEDVPLVIPEINPEHLGLIEIQRENRGWDGALIKNPNCSVITLAPTLKALDIFGLESIHVSTLQAVSGAGYDGVKSMQILDNVIPYIHNEEEKLETEPQKILGKLEGSGIEMHGVEISASCNRVGVIDGHLENVWARTKENITIENAKRAFKQLKGLDLHSSPEVLIEVFEEADRPQPRLDRNRGGGMSISVGGIRKTTDGIQYNCLAHNTIRGAAGASLLNGELLINSKWF
;
A
#
# COMPACT_ATOMS: atom_id res chain seq x y z
N MET A 1 17.35 -18.03 1.66
CA MET A 1 18.29 -16.96 2.12
C MET A 1 17.44 -15.99 2.90
N VAL A 2 17.88 -15.57 4.08
CA VAL A 2 17.21 -14.52 4.86
C VAL A 2 17.89 -13.22 4.51
N ILE A 3 17.10 -12.18 4.24
CA ILE A 3 17.54 -10.86 3.82
C ILE A 3 17.45 -9.92 5.01
N SER A 4 18.55 -9.25 5.34
CA SER A 4 18.59 -8.22 6.37
C SER A 4 17.88 -6.96 5.89
N VAL A 5 16.91 -6.47 6.67
CA VAL A 5 16.13 -5.30 6.30
C VAL A 5 16.13 -4.23 7.38
N GLY A 6 15.98 -2.98 6.96
CA GLY A 6 15.79 -1.85 7.86
C GLY A 6 14.38 -1.28 7.79
N ILE A 7 13.87 -0.80 8.94
CA ILE A 7 12.60 -0.07 8.99
C ILE A 7 12.88 1.39 9.29
N ILE A 8 12.55 2.26 8.34
CA ILE A 8 12.68 3.72 8.52
C ILE A 8 11.32 4.35 8.85
N GLY A 9 11.27 5.08 9.97
CA GLY A 9 10.02 5.53 10.58
C GLY A 9 9.37 4.47 11.48
N ALA A 10 10.18 3.64 12.16
CA ALA A 10 9.76 2.45 12.89
C ALA A 10 8.76 2.71 14.04
N THR A 11 8.74 3.92 14.62
CA THR A 11 7.84 4.25 15.75
C THR A 11 6.42 4.64 15.32
N GLY A 12 6.18 4.88 14.04
CA GLY A 12 4.85 5.22 13.49
C GLY A 12 3.93 4.00 13.34
N ALA A 13 2.65 4.24 13.05
CA ALA A 13 1.64 3.18 12.90
C ALA A 13 2.05 2.12 11.84
N VAL A 14 2.50 2.54 10.67
CA VAL A 14 2.96 1.64 9.60
C VAL A 14 4.29 0.97 9.96
N GLY A 15 5.20 1.67 10.65
CA GLY A 15 6.44 1.09 11.15
C GLY A 15 6.20 -0.07 12.12
N GLN A 16 5.24 0.08 13.03
CA GLN A 16 4.82 -0.99 13.94
C GLN A 16 4.22 -2.19 13.17
N ARG A 17 3.43 -1.93 12.11
CA ARG A 17 2.90 -3.00 11.24
C ARG A 17 3.99 -3.77 10.51
N TYR A 18 5.05 -3.11 10.03
CA TYR A 18 6.21 -3.82 9.47
C TYR A 18 6.82 -4.77 10.49
N ILE A 19 7.06 -4.30 11.71
CA ILE A 19 7.62 -5.14 12.79
C ILE A 19 6.71 -6.35 13.06
N GLN A 20 5.40 -6.14 13.16
CA GLN A 20 4.44 -7.21 13.36
C GLN A 20 4.47 -8.25 12.23
N LEU A 21 4.52 -7.80 10.98
CA LEU A 21 4.45 -8.70 9.81
C LEU A 21 5.78 -9.39 9.51
N ILE A 22 6.92 -8.77 9.83
CA ILE A 22 8.24 -9.37 9.63
C ILE A 22 8.57 -10.37 10.77
N GLN A 23 7.92 -10.27 11.92
CA GLN A 23 8.09 -11.25 12.97
C GLN A 23 7.73 -12.65 12.44
N ASN A 24 8.71 -13.55 12.39
CA ASN A 24 8.60 -14.89 11.80
C ASN A 24 8.44 -14.90 10.27
N HIS A 25 8.83 -13.84 9.57
CA HIS A 25 8.83 -13.84 8.12
C HIS A 25 9.94 -14.76 7.58
N PRO A 26 9.67 -15.65 6.60
CA PRO A 26 10.67 -16.63 6.17
C PRO A 26 11.83 -16.04 5.36
N VAL A 27 11.67 -14.80 4.89
CA VAL A 27 12.61 -14.16 3.96
C VAL A 27 13.27 -12.94 4.58
N PHE A 28 12.58 -12.16 5.41
CA PHE A 28 13.07 -10.90 5.96
C PHE A 28 13.38 -10.99 7.45
N GLU A 29 14.50 -10.39 7.87
CA GLU A 29 14.91 -10.22 9.27
C GLU A 29 15.24 -8.75 9.54
N ILE A 30 14.73 -8.19 10.64
CA ILE A 30 14.94 -6.79 10.98
C ILE A 30 16.30 -6.62 11.65
N GLU A 31 17.20 -5.90 10.99
CA GLU A 31 18.54 -5.58 11.50
C GLU A 31 18.61 -4.18 12.10
N VAL A 32 17.83 -3.23 11.59
CA VAL A 32 17.88 -1.84 12.06
C VAL A 32 16.52 -1.18 12.10
N LEU A 33 16.30 -0.39 13.15
CA LEU A 33 15.15 0.47 13.31
C LEU A 33 15.60 1.93 13.35
N THR A 34 15.03 2.78 12.48
CA THR A 34 15.32 4.21 12.50
C THR A 34 14.07 5.04 12.75
N ALA A 35 14.22 6.20 13.39
CA ALA A 35 13.13 7.13 13.63
C ALA A 35 13.64 8.57 13.76
N SER A 36 12.76 9.48 14.19
CA SER A 36 13.06 10.89 14.43
C SER A 36 14.03 11.10 15.59
N ASP A 37 14.71 12.25 15.62
CA ASP A 37 15.67 12.64 16.68
C ASP A 37 15.12 12.48 18.11
N LYS A 38 13.80 12.57 18.31
CA LYS A 38 13.15 12.37 19.62
C LYS A 38 13.31 10.94 20.14
N SER A 39 13.47 9.97 19.24
CA SER A 39 13.55 8.53 19.53
C SER A 39 14.98 7.98 19.48
N VAL A 40 15.89 8.64 18.78
CA VAL A 40 17.27 8.20 18.57
C VAL A 40 17.99 7.97 19.89
N GLY A 41 18.75 6.87 19.98
CA GLY A 41 19.53 6.46 21.16
C GLY A 41 18.72 5.82 22.29
N LYS A 42 17.40 5.72 22.15
CA LYS A 42 16.54 4.99 23.09
C LYS A 42 16.37 3.53 22.65
N LEU A 43 16.09 2.66 23.62
CA LEU A 43 15.56 1.33 23.27
C LEU A 43 14.19 1.48 22.62
N TYR A 44 13.87 0.62 21.67
CA TYR A 44 12.61 0.72 20.91
C TYR A 44 11.38 0.77 21.83
N ARG A 45 11.34 -0.07 22.89
CA ARG A 45 10.26 -0.06 23.88
C ARG A 45 10.06 1.27 24.61
N ASP A 46 11.13 2.06 24.75
CA ASP A 46 11.11 3.35 25.43
C ASP A 46 10.83 4.52 24.44
N ALA A 47 10.97 4.25 23.15
CA ALA A 47 10.81 5.20 22.06
C ALA A 47 9.42 5.16 21.42
N VAL A 48 8.73 4.00 21.49
CA VAL A 48 7.45 3.77 20.81
C VAL A 48 6.30 3.73 21.80
N ASN A 49 5.15 4.22 21.34
CA ASN A 49 3.87 3.88 21.96
C ASN A 49 3.26 2.74 21.12
N TRP A 50 3.45 1.48 21.59
CA TRP A 50 2.99 0.31 20.85
C TRP A 50 1.47 0.24 20.85
N GLY A 51 0.85 0.38 19.69
CA GLY A 51 -0.59 0.51 19.52
C GLY A 51 -1.26 -0.68 18.83
N LEU A 52 -0.53 -1.77 18.58
CA LEU A 52 -1.09 -2.97 17.98
C LEU A 52 -1.66 -3.91 19.05
N ASP A 53 -2.61 -4.72 18.64
CA ASP A 53 -3.30 -5.74 19.48
C ASP A 53 -2.43 -6.97 19.77
N THR A 54 -1.27 -7.10 19.08
CA THR A 54 -0.27 -8.14 19.34
C THR A 54 0.83 -7.62 20.28
N PRO A 55 1.45 -8.48 21.09
CA PRO A 55 2.59 -8.08 21.92
C PRO A 55 3.76 -7.58 21.08
N MET A 56 4.50 -6.59 21.59
CA MET A 56 5.77 -6.18 21.00
C MET A 56 6.79 -7.32 21.11
N PRO A 57 7.48 -7.69 20.01
CA PRO A 57 8.50 -8.74 20.07
C PRO A 57 9.66 -8.37 21.04
N ASP A 58 10.07 -9.33 21.87
CA ASP A 58 11.07 -9.10 22.90
C ASP A 58 12.43 -8.64 22.35
N GLU A 59 12.88 -9.19 21.23
CA GLU A 59 14.14 -8.84 20.58
C GLU A 59 14.08 -7.41 20.04
N ILE A 60 13.02 -7.07 19.34
CA ILE A 60 12.77 -5.74 18.81
C ILE A 60 12.68 -4.69 19.93
N SER A 61 12.06 -5.06 21.04
CA SER A 61 11.90 -4.16 22.21
C SER A 61 13.24 -3.63 22.77
N LYS A 62 14.31 -4.40 22.58
CA LYS A 62 15.69 -4.14 23.09
C LYS A 62 16.57 -3.47 22.03
N MET A 63 16.14 -3.36 20.78
CA MET A 63 16.90 -2.68 19.72
C MET A 63 17.01 -1.19 20.03
N GLU A 64 18.20 -0.62 19.80
CA GLU A 64 18.40 0.83 19.88
C GLU A 64 17.90 1.50 18.60
N VAL A 65 17.09 2.53 18.73
CA VAL A 65 16.62 3.33 17.58
C VAL A 65 17.75 4.19 17.05
N LYS A 66 18.06 4.07 15.77
CA LYS A 66 19.12 4.80 15.07
C LYS A 66 18.58 6.02 14.31
N PRO A 67 19.39 7.01 13.96
CA PRO A 67 19.00 8.08 13.05
C PRO A 67 18.82 7.56 11.63
N THR A 68 17.93 8.22 10.86
CA THR A 68 17.64 7.86 9.46
C THR A 68 18.71 8.47 8.52
N ILE A 69 19.92 7.94 8.61
CA ILE A 69 21.07 8.30 7.75
C ILE A 69 21.89 7.04 7.45
N GLY A 70 22.48 6.92 6.25
CA GLY A 70 23.14 5.69 5.81
C GLY A 70 24.24 5.20 6.75
N LYS A 71 25.06 6.10 7.31
CA LYS A 71 26.12 5.75 8.29
C LYS A 71 25.63 5.00 9.55
N SER A 72 24.32 5.04 9.81
CA SER A 72 23.70 4.39 10.95
C SER A 72 22.99 3.07 10.58
N ILE A 73 22.99 2.74 9.31
CA ILE A 73 22.41 1.51 8.76
C ILE A 73 23.55 0.53 8.52
N PRO A 74 23.49 -0.72 9.05
CA PRO A 74 24.50 -1.74 8.80
C PRO A 74 24.69 -2.01 7.29
N GLU A 75 25.92 -2.37 6.88
CA GLU A 75 26.26 -2.58 5.48
C GLU A 75 25.60 -3.83 4.86
N ASP A 76 25.15 -4.76 5.68
CA ASP A 76 24.45 -5.98 5.29
C ASP A 76 22.93 -5.78 5.12
N VAL A 77 22.42 -4.59 5.39
CA VAL A 77 21.01 -4.24 5.13
C VAL A 77 20.80 -3.98 3.64
N GLU A 78 20.00 -4.82 3.00
CA GLU A 78 19.79 -4.80 1.56
C GLU A 78 18.56 -3.99 1.14
N ILE A 79 17.49 -4.04 1.95
CA ILE A 79 16.22 -3.36 1.68
C ILE A 79 15.80 -2.50 2.88
N LEU A 80 15.32 -1.30 2.59
CA LEU A 80 14.72 -0.40 3.57
C LEU A 80 13.21 -0.26 3.33
N PHE A 81 12.41 -0.63 4.32
CA PHE A 81 10.98 -0.39 4.30
C PHE A 81 10.67 0.96 4.93
N SER A 82 10.12 1.90 4.13
CA SER A 82 9.89 3.27 4.57
C SER A 82 8.45 3.52 5.01
N ALA A 83 8.31 3.99 6.25
CA ALA A 83 7.09 4.50 6.86
C ALA A 83 7.23 5.98 7.26
N LEU A 84 8.07 6.73 6.56
CA LEU A 84 8.29 8.14 6.84
C LEU A 84 7.09 9.01 6.43
N PRO A 85 6.77 10.05 7.22
CA PRO A 85 5.84 11.08 6.79
C PRO A 85 6.33 11.78 5.51
N SER A 86 5.40 12.08 4.59
CA SER A 86 5.72 12.62 3.27
C SER A 86 6.59 13.89 3.32
N GLN A 87 6.42 14.73 4.36
CA GLN A 87 7.19 15.98 4.51
C GLN A 87 8.70 15.78 4.62
N ILE A 88 9.16 14.63 5.11
CA ILE A 88 10.59 14.33 5.29
C ILE A 88 11.07 13.18 4.41
N ALA A 89 10.15 12.37 3.88
CA ALA A 89 10.47 11.14 3.14
C ALA A 89 11.32 11.41 1.90
N SER A 90 10.91 12.34 1.02
CA SER A 90 11.58 12.58 -0.26
C SER A 90 13.09 12.83 -0.10
N LYS A 91 13.48 13.71 0.83
CA LYS A 91 14.89 14.02 1.09
C LYS A 91 15.66 12.84 1.69
N ALA A 92 15.07 12.15 2.67
CA ALA A 92 15.71 11.04 3.36
C ALA A 92 15.90 9.85 2.40
N GLU A 93 14.84 9.47 1.70
CA GLU A 93 14.85 8.37 0.73
C GLU A 93 15.81 8.63 -0.44
N THR A 94 15.81 9.85 -1.00
CA THR A 94 16.75 10.24 -2.05
C THR A 94 18.21 10.11 -1.59
N ASN A 95 18.53 10.52 -0.37
CA ASN A 95 19.90 10.41 0.14
C ASN A 95 20.32 8.95 0.31
N LEU A 96 19.43 8.11 0.85
CA LEU A 96 19.70 6.69 1.04
C LEU A 96 19.84 5.96 -0.32
N CYS A 97 19.01 6.29 -1.33
CA CYS A 97 19.18 5.75 -2.69
C CYS A 97 20.53 6.13 -3.32
N LYS A 98 21.04 7.35 -3.06
CA LYS A 98 22.38 7.77 -3.49
C LYS A 98 23.50 7.00 -2.80
N GLU A 99 23.25 6.48 -1.60
CA GLU A 99 24.17 5.62 -0.86
C GLU A 99 24.03 4.14 -1.25
N GLY A 100 23.17 3.81 -2.24
CA GLY A 100 23.00 2.48 -2.81
C GLY A 100 21.86 1.64 -2.23
N TYR A 101 21.10 2.16 -1.26
CA TYR A 101 20.01 1.40 -0.66
C TYR A 101 18.79 1.26 -1.59
N ILE A 102 18.17 0.08 -1.54
CA ILE A 102 16.87 -0.17 -2.18
C ILE A 102 15.76 0.14 -1.17
N ILE A 103 14.79 0.97 -1.57
CA ILE A 103 13.75 1.45 -0.67
C ILE A 103 12.36 1.09 -1.21
N ALA A 104 11.58 0.34 -0.43
CA ALA A 104 10.15 0.14 -0.64
C ALA A 104 9.38 1.11 0.27
N SER A 105 8.72 2.12 -0.31
CA SER A 105 8.21 3.27 0.41
C SER A 105 6.69 3.43 0.34
N ASN A 106 6.08 3.76 1.47
CA ASN A 106 4.66 4.11 1.57
C ASN A 106 4.38 5.63 1.44
N SER A 107 5.43 6.47 1.42
CA SER A 107 5.23 7.93 1.32
C SER A 107 4.62 8.32 -0.03
N SER A 108 3.80 9.38 -0.04
CA SER A 108 3.12 9.83 -1.27
C SER A 108 4.01 10.59 -2.25
N ASN A 109 5.16 11.08 -1.79
CA ASN A 109 6.12 11.77 -2.65
C ASN A 109 6.60 10.87 -3.77
N ASP A 110 6.89 11.45 -4.91
CA ASP A 110 7.48 10.81 -6.08
C ASP A 110 6.65 9.68 -6.74
N ARG A 111 5.45 9.33 -6.24
CA ARG A 111 4.61 8.27 -6.83
C ARG A 111 4.31 8.49 -8.31
N MET A 112 4.07 9.76 -8.69
CA MET A 112 3.73 10.14 -10.07
C MET A 112 4.95 10.57 -10.91
N CYS A 113 6.18 10.51 -10.36
CA CYS A 113 7.40 10.74 -11.17
C CYS A 113 7.54 9.66 -12.24
N GLU A 114 7.95 10.06 -13.44
CA GLU A 114 8.03 9.19 -14.62
C GLU A 114 8.98 8.01 -14.42
N ASP A 115 10.09 8.23 -13.71
CA ASP A 115 11.16 7.26 -13.44
C ASP A 115 10.95 6.44 -12.14
N VAL A 116 9.85 6.64 -11.43
CA VAL A 116 9.60 5.94 -10.15
C VAL A 116 8.52 4.87 -10.32
N PRO A 117 8.83 3.58 -10.11
CA PRO A 117 7.82 2.54 -10.15
C PRO A 117 6.82 2.69 -9.00
N LEU A 118 5.54 2.72 -9.36
CA LEU A 118 4.38 2.67 -8.46
C LEU A 118 3.73 1.30 -8.63
N VAL A 119 3.96 0.37 -7.67
CA VAL A 119 3.73 -1.06 -7.92
C VAL A 119 2.71 -1.67 -6.98
N ILE A 120 1.78 -2.39 -7.57
CA ILE A 120 0.98 -3.44 -6.93
C ILE A 120 1.41 -4.75 -7.58
N PRO A 121 2.14 -5.63 -6.88
CA PRO A 121 2.80 -6.80 -7.46
C PRO A 121 1.91 -7.69 -8.32
N GLU A 122 0.64 -7.82 -7.96
CA GLU A 122 -0.33 -8.65 -8.68
C GLU A 122 -0.89 -7.99 -9.96
N ILE A 123 -0.58 -6.70 -10.21
CA ILE A 123 -1.15 -5.92 -11.32
C ILE A 123 -0.11 -5.54 -12.35
N ASN A 124 1.00 -4.95 -11.90
CA ASN A 124 1.99 -4.27 -12.74
C ASN A 124 3.45 -4.54 -12.33
N PRO A 125 3.86 -5.80 -12.08
CA PRO A 125 5.22 -6.12 -11.68
C PRO A 125 6.27 -5.66 -12.69
N GLU A 126 5.92 -5.56 -13.98
CA GLU A 126 6.77 -5.07 -15.06
C GLU A 126 7.21 -3.61 -14.89
N HIS A 127 6.47 -2.80 -14.11
CA HIS A 127 6.86 -1.42 -13.82
C HIS A 127 8.15 -1.32 -13.02
N LEU A 128 8.64 -2.41 -12.40
CA LEU A 128 9.99 -2.47 -11.83
C LEU A 128 11.08 -2.20 -12.87
N GLY A 129 10.79 -2.35 -14.17
CA GLY A 129 11.70 -1.95 -15.25
C GLY A 129 12.11 -0.47 -15.21
N LEU A 130 11.32 0.40 -14.57
CA LEU A 130 11.69 1.79 -14.35
C LEU A 130 12.93 1.96 -13.43
N ILE A 131 13.34 0.94 -12.68
CA ILE A 131 14.52 1.02 -11.80
C ILE A 131 15.78 1.31 -12.60
N GLU A 132 15.97 0.69 -13.76
CA GLU A 132 17.14 0.95 -14.63
C GLU A 132 17.14 2.41 -15.09
N ILE A 133 15.99 2.89 -15.55
CA ILE A 133 15.80 4.28 -16.00
C ILE A 133 16.00 5.28 -14.85
N GLN A 134 15.50 4.94 -13.66
CA GLN A 134 15.68 5.74 -12.47
C GLN A 134 17.15 5.89 -12.07
N ARG A 135 17.92 4.77 -12.11
CA ARG A 135 19.37 4.77 -11.84
C ARG A 135 20.12 5.67 -12.82
N GLU A 136 19.82 5.55 -14.11
CA GLU A 136 20.41 6.39 -15.15
C GLU A 136 20.05 7.88 -14.96
N ASN A 137 18.78 8.21 -14.79
CA ASN A 137 18.30 9.59 -14.69
C ASN A 137 18.80 10.29 -13.44
N ARG A 138 18.89 9.57 -12.31
CA ARG A 138 19.20 10.14 -11.00
C ARG A 138 20.67 9.97 -10.59
N GLY A 139 21.44 9.17 -11.33
CA GLY A 139 22.88 8.94 -11.10
C GLY A 139 23.14 8.30 -9.74
N TRP A 140 22.38 7.27 -9.37
CA TRP A 140 22.52 6.50 -8.15
C TRP A 140 22.46 5.00 -8.40
N ASP A 141 23.00 4.19 -7.47
CA ASP A 141 23.00 2.72 -7.57
C ASP A 141 21.81 2.08 -6.84
N GLY A 142 21.17 2.83 -5.92
CA GLY A 142 19.99 2.39 -5.20
C GLY A 142 18.72 2.33 -6.05
N ALA A 143 17.59 2.12 -5.40
CA ALA A 143 16.28 2.14 -6.06
C ALA A 143 15.19 2.63 -5.11
N LEU A 144 14.24 3.41 -5.63
CA LEU A 144 13.05 3.87 -4.92
C LEU A 144 11.81 3.28 -5.59
N ILE A 145 11.13 2.39 -4.88
CA ILE A 145 9.86 1.79 -5.30
C ILE A 145 8.76 2.33 -4.41
N LYS A 146 7.66 2.75 -4.99
CA LYS A 146 6.52 3.30 -4.27
C LYS A 146 5.37 2.32 -4.19
N ASN A 147 4.84 2.22 -2.97
CA ASN A 147 3.56 1.61 -2.69
C ASN A 147 2.44 2.65 -2.93
N PRO A 148 1.33 2.30 -3.58
CA PRO A 148 0.22 3.23 -3.80
C PRO A 148 -0.45 3.72 -2.52
N ASN A 149 -1.32 4.70 -2.66
CA ASN A 149 -2.23 5.12 -1.60
C ASN A 149 -3.09 3.94 -1.11
N CYS A 150 -3.44 3.93 0.19
CA CYS A 150 -4.16 2.81 0.81
C CYS A 150 -5.55 2.55 0.23
N SER A 151 -6.25 3.57 -0.26
CA SER A 151 -7.51 3.39 -0.99
C SER A 151 -7.23 2.94 -2.42
N VAL A 152 -6.25 3.51 -3.10
CA VAL A 152 -5.86 3.08 -4.45
C VAL A 152 -5.51 1.59 -4.50
N ILE A 153 -4.77 1.07 -3.52
CA ILE A 153 -4.39 -0.35 -3.51
C ILE A 153 -5.57 -1.28 -3.18
N THR A 154 -6.65 -0.74 -2.62
CA THR A 154 -7.94 -1.45 -2.47
C THR A 154 -8.72 -1.45 -3.78
N LEU A 155 -8.77 -0.30 -4.47
CA LEU A 155 -9.52 -0.08 -5.69
C LEU A 155 -8.90 -0.74 -6.93
N ALA A 156 -7.60 -0.50 -7.18
CA ALA A 156 -6.95 -0.83 -8.45
C ALA A 156 -7.00 -2.32 -8.83
N PRO A 157 -6.89 -3.31 -7.93
CA PRO A 157 -7.07 -4.71 -8.30
C PRO A 157 -8.48 -5.02 -8.79
N THR A 158 -9.52 -4.34 -8.23
CA THR A 158 -10.89 -4.53 -8.71
C THR A 158 -11.08 -3.92 -10.10
N LEU A 159 -10.47 -2.77 -10.37
CA LEU A 159 -10.46 -2.15 -11.69
C LEU A 159 -9.71 -3.02 -12.70
N LYS A 160 -8.54 -3.56 -12.35
CA LYS A 160 -7.77 -4.48 -13.22
C LYS A 160 -8.59 -5.69 -13.63
N ALA A 161 -9.34 -6.28 -12.69
CA ALA A 161 -10.23 -7.41 -12.99
C ALA A 161 -11.33 -7.03 -13.98
N LEU A 162 -11.87 -5.81 -13.89
CA LEU A 162 -12.93 -5.33 -14.76
C LEU A 162 -12.44 -4.74 -16.10
N ASP A 163 -11.15 -4.47 -16.22
CA ASP A 163 -10.57 -3.81 -17.40
C ASP A 163 -10.74 -4.62 -18.70
N ILE A 164 -10.90 -5.93 -18.60
CA ILE A 164 -11.24 -6.82 -19.73
C ILE A 164 -12.56 -6.42 -20.44
N PHE A 165 -13.43 -5.65 -19.78
CA PHE A 165 -14.68 -5.12 -20.35
C PHE A 165 -14.53 -3.69 -20.88
N GLY A 166 -13.30 -3.15 -20.88
CA GLY A 166 -12.99 -1.79 -21.30
C GLY A 166 -13.56 -0.74 -20.35
N LEU A 167 -12.79 -0.39 -19.30
CA LEU A 167 -13.18 0.67 -18.37
C LEU A 167 -13.27 2.02 -19.08
N GLU A 168 -14.35 2.76 -18.85
CA GLU A 168 -14.54 4.12 -19.36
C GLU A 168 -14.47 5.14 -18.23
N SER A 169 -15.34 5.01 -17.22
CA SER A 169 -15.35 5.91 -16.09
C SER A 169 -15.71 5.22 -14.78
N ILE A 170 -15.13 5.71 -13.70
CA ILE A 170 -15.29 5.21 -12.34
C ILE A 170 -15.76 6.38 -11.45
N HIS A 171 -16.83 6.15 -10.69
CA HIS A 171 -17.14 6.98 -9.54
C HIS A 171 -16.87 6.17 -8.28
N VAL A 172 -16.11 6.71 -7.35
CA VAL A 172 -15.79 6.06 -6.09
C VAL A 172 -16.06 6.97 -4.91
N SER A 173 -16.79 6.46 -3.92
CA SER A 173 -16.94 7.12 -2.63
C SER A 173 -16.33 6.24 -1.55
N THR A 174 -15.38 6.80 -0.78
CA THR A 174 -14.66 6.05 0.25
C THR A 174 -15.18 6.36 1.65
N LEU A 175 -15.16 5.36 2.51
CA LEU A 175 -15.38 5.43 3.95
C LEU A 175 -14.10 4.96 4.64
N GLN A 176 -13.20 5.92 4.92
CA GLN A 176 -11.83 5.62 5.36
C GLN A 176 -11.70 5.60 6.87
N ALA A 177 -11.00 4.58 7.37
CA ALA A 177 -10.71 4.36 8.78
C ALA A 177 -9.77 5.43 9.37
N VAL A 178 -9.88 5.69 10.68
CA VAL A 178 -9.09 6.72 11.39
C VAL A 178 -7.60 6.42 11.41
N SER A 179 -7.18 5.16 11.39
CA SER A 179 -5.77 4.76 11.32
C SER A 179 -5.04 5.25 10.07
N GLY A 180 -5.77 5.56 8.99
CA GLY A 180 -5.22 6.21 7.79
C GLY A 180 -4.65 7.61 8.04
N ALA A 181 -5.01 8.27 9.14
CA ALA A 181 -4.44 9.54 9.57
C ALA A 181 -3.14 9.39 10.38
N GLY A 182 -2.59 8.18 10.46
CA GLY A 182 -1.39 7.87 11.26
C GLY A 182 -1.72 7.56 12.72
N TYR A 183 -0.67 7.47 13.56
CA TYR A 183 -0.83 7.08 14.96
C TYR A 183 -1.66 8.09 15.78
N ASP A 184 -1.47 9.39 15.55
CA ASP A 184 -2.26 10.43 16.22
C ASP A 184 -3.73 10.42 15.80
N GLY A 185 -4.05 9.77 14.67
CA GLY A 185 -5.41 9.59 14.19
C GLY A 185 -6.16 10.90 13.97
N VAL A 186 -7.45 10.84 14.28
CA VAL A 186 -8.36 12.00 14.29
C VAL A 186 -8.82 12.23 15.72
N LYS A 187 -8.88 13.48 16.17
CA LYS A 187 -9.34 13.80 17.53
C LYS A 187 -10.73 13.20 17.77
N SER A 188 -10.92 12.53 18.90
CA SER A 188 -12.15 11.76 19.18
C SER A 188 -13.43 12.57 18.97
N MET A 189 -13.46 13.83 19.45
CA MET A 189 -14.63 14.72 19.30
C MET A 189 -14.88 15.20 17.87
N GLN A 190 -13.95 14.97 16.94
CA GLN A 190 -14.15 15.29 15.52
C GLN A 190 -14.76 14.13 14.74
N ILE A 191 -14.60 12.88 15.22
CA ILE A 191 -15.00 11.69 14.47
C ILE A 191 -16.11 10.87 15.16
N LEU A 192 -16.25 10.95 16.50
CA LEU A 192 -17.35 10.29 17.19
C LEU A 192 -18.67 10.97 16.82
N ASP A 193 -19.68 10.16 16.50
CA ASP A 193 -21.00 10.62 16.05
C ASP A 193 -20.93 11.55 14.82
N ASN A 194 -19.91 11.37 13.93
CA ASN A 194 -19.63 12.24 12.80
C ASN A 194 -19.03 11.49 11.61
N VAL A 195 -19.21 12.08 10.41
CA VAL A 195 -18.50 11.75 9.18
C VAL A 195 -17.83 13.03 8.67
N ILE A 196 -16.53 12.97 8.38
CA ILE A 196 -15.80 14.12 7.81
C ILE A 196 -15.72 13.92 6.29
N PRO A 197 -16.44 14.73 5.46
CA PRO A 197 -16.53 14.51 4.01
C PRO A 197 -15.35 15.13 3.26
N TYR A 198 -14.14 15.00 3.80
CA TYR A 198 -12.91 15.50 3.19
C TYR A 198 -11.69 14.87 3.83
N ILE A 199 -10.75 14.44 3.00
CA ILE A 199 -9.41 14.01 3.41
C ILE A 199 -8.41 14.67 2.48
N HIS A 200 -7.50 15.45 3.05
CA HIS A 200 -6.56 16.28 2.27
C HIS A 200 -5.78 15.46 1.21
N ASN A 201 -5.88 15.86 -0.06
CA ASN A 201 -5.24 15.25 -1.23
C ASN A 201 -5.58 13.77 -1.47
N GLU A 202 -6.68 13.22 -0.91
CA GLU A 202 -7.02 11.81 -1.15
C GLU A 202 -7.73 11.61 -2.49
N GLU A 203 -8.64 12.51 -2.87
CA GLU A 203 -9.35 12.47 -4.15
C GLU A 203 -8.35 12.46 -5.32
N GLU A 204 -7.39 13.37 -5.33
CA GLU A 204 -6.37 13.47 -6.39
C GLU A 204 -5.58 12.16 -6.58
N LYS A 205 -5.23 11.47 -5.48
CA LYS A 205 -4.53 10.18 -5.54
C LYS A 205 -5.40 9.09 -6.15
N LEU A 206 -6.68 9.03 -5.75
CA LEU A 206 -7.63 8.06 -6.31
C LEU A 206 -7.92 8.30 -7.79
N GLU A 207 -7.84 9.55 -8.24
CA GLU A 207 -8.09 9.94 -9.62
C GLU A 207 -6.88 9.73 -10.53
N THR A 208 -5.65 9.78 -9.99
CA THR A 208 -4.41 9.76 -10.80
C THR A 208 -3.58 8.49 -10.66
N GLU A 209 -3.36 7.99 -9.44
CA GLU A 209 -2.49 6.81 -9.22
C GLU A 209 -2.98 5.55 -9.97
N PRO A 210 -4.30 5.23 -10.05
CA PRO A 210 -4.78 4.06 -10.81
C PRO A 210 -4.48 4.14 -12.30
N GLN A 211 -4.45 5.34 -12.91
CA GLN A 211 -4.09 5.51 -14.31
C GLN A 211 -2.64 5.05 -14.58
N LYS A 212 -1.72 5.36 -13.66
CA LYS A 212 -0.34 4.88 -13.73
C LYS A 212 -0.26 3.37 -13.50
N ILE A 213 -0.93 2.86 -12.48
CA ILE A 213 -0.87 1.43 -12.10
C ILE A 213 -1.45 0.53 -13.18
N LEU A 214 -2.56 0.93 -13.82
CA LEU A 214 -3.20 0.20 -14.91
C LEU A 214 -2.54 0.47 -16.26
N GLY A 215 -1.65 1.45 -16.34
CA GLY A 215 -0.90 1.81 -17.52
C GLY A 215 0.09 0.73 -17.96
N LYS A 216 0.76 0.95 -19.06
CA LYS A 216 1.73 0.00 -19.65
C LYS A 216 3.13 0.60 -19.64
N LEU A 217 4.12 -0.21 -19.28
CA LEU A 217 5.52 0.17 -19.43
C LEU A 217 5.87 0.19 -20.92
N GLU A 218 6.18 1.37 -21.47
CA GLU A 218 6.59 1.55 -22.85
C GLU A 218 7.86 2.42 -22.92
N GLY A 219 8.93 1.86 -23.47
CA GLY A 219 10.20 2.54 -23.57
C GLY A 219 10.74 2.96 -22.19
N SER A 220 10.84 4.27 -21.95
CA SER A 220 11.41 4.84 -20.73
C SER A 220 10.34 5.38 -19.74
N GLY A 221 9.08 5.04 -19.92
CA GLY A 221 7.99 5.56 -19.07
C GLY A 221 6.75 4.67 -19.06
N ILE A 222 5.70 5.18 -18.44
CA ILE A 222 4.40 4.52 -18.40
C ILE A 222 3.43 5.27 -19.30
N GLU A 223 2.86 4.56 -20.29
CA GLU A 223 1.66 5.01 -20.98
C GLU A 223 0.50 4.88 -20.00
N MET A 224 -0.05 6.02 -19.58
CA MET A 224 -1.11 6.07 -18.58
C MET A 224 -2.41 5.46 -19.10
N HIS A 225 -3.13 4.74 -18.25
CA HIS A 225 -4.45 4.22 -18.61
C HIS A 225 -5.47 5.37 -18.76
N GLY A 226 -6.32 5.28 -19.79
CA GLY A 226 -7.27 6.35 -20.12
C GLY A 226 -8.58 6.35 -19.33
N VAL A 227 -8.70 5.57 -18.24
CA VAL A 227 -9.92 5.56 -17.43
C VAL A 227 -10.13 6.89 -16.71
N GLU A 228 -11.33 7.43 -16.78
CA GLU A 228 -11.71 8.62 -16.02
C GLU A 228 -12.19 8.23 -14.63
N ILE A 229 -11.63 8.82 -13.58
CA ILE A 229 -12.00 8.52 -12.19
C ILE A 229 -12.43 9.80 -11.49
N SER A 230 -13.55 9.74 -10.79
CA SER A 230 -14.04 10.80 -9.90
C SER A 230 -14.22 10.24 -8.51
N ALA A 231 -13.57 10.86 -7.52
CA ALA A 231 -13.51 10.38 -6.16
C ALA A 231 -14.17 11.32 -5.15
N SER A 232 -14.74 10.76 -4.08
CA SER A 232 -15.21 11.49 -2.90
C SER A 232 -14.75 10.77 -1.66
N CYS A 233 -13.87 11.39 -0.87
CA CYS A 233 -13.21 10.74 0.26
C CYS A 233 -13.78 11.20 1.60
N ASN A 234 -14.26 10.22 2.38
CA ASN A 234 -14.87 10.47 3.68
C ASN A 234 -14.11 9.75 4.80
N ARG A 235 -13.90 10.43 5.93
CA ARG A 235 -13.38 9.82 7.15
C ARG A 235 -14.52 9.39 8.05
N VAL A 236 -14.47 8.14 8.53
CA VAL A 236 -15.48 7.54 9.41
C VAL A 236 -14.84 6.99 10.69
N GLY A 237 -15.65 6.82 11.74
CA GLY A 237 -15.23 6.31 13.05
C GLY A 237 -14.93 4.81 13.09
N VAL A 238 -14.25 4.28 12.08
CA VAL A 238 -13.76 2.90 11.99
C VAL A 238 -12.26 2.89 12.27
N ILE A 239 -11.77 1.95 13.05
CA ILE A 239 -10.34 1.90 13.43
C ILE A 239 -9.49 1.56 12.22
N ASP A 240 -9.71 0.39 11.59
CA ASP A 240 -9.01 -0.12 10.42
C ASP A 240 -10.00 -0.64 9.37
N GLY A 241 -9.61 -0.58 8.11
CA GLY A 241 -10.36 -1.04 6.95
C GLY A 241 -11.03 0.11 6.19
N HIS A 242 -10.56 0.35 4.95
CA HIS A 242 -11.19 1.30 4.04
C HIS A 242 -12.26 0.59 3.21
N LEU A 243 -13.49 1.08 3.31
CA LEU A 243 -14.61 0.62 2.50
C LEU A 243 -14.85 1.62 1.38
N GLU A 244 -15.04 1.13 0.17
CA GLU A 244 -15.23 1.95 -1.03
C GLU A 244 -16.47 1.49 -1.77
N ASN A 245 -17.33 2.44 -2.13
CA ASN A 245 -18.47 2.22 -3.00
C ASN A 245 -18.07 2.63 -4.40
N VAL A 246 -18.13 1.70 -5.35
CA VAL A 246 -17.61 1.88 -6.71
C VAL A 246 -18.74 1.73 -7.73
N TRP A 247 -18.83 2.68 -8.66
CA TRP A 247 -19.63 2.61 -9.88
C TRP A 247 -18.67 2.58 -11.06
N ALA A 248 -18.63 1.47 -11.77
CA ALA A 248 -17.76 1.28 -12.93
C ALA A 248 -18.61 1.21 -14.21
N ARG A 249 -18.37 2.15 -15.12
CA ARG A 249 -18.89 2.13 -16.47
C ARG A 249 -17.91 1.41 -17.39
N THR A 250 -18.43 0.55 -18.26
CA THR A 250 -17.63 -0.26 -19.18
C THR A 250 -18.16 -0.15 -20.62
N LYS A 251 -17.26 -0.26 -21.61
CA LYS A 251 -17.62 -0.26 -23.03
C LYS A 251 -18.50 -1.46 -23.38
N GLU A 252 -18.12 -2.62 -22.86
CA GLU A 252 -18.87 -3.85 -23.05
C GLU A 252 -19.97 -3.99 -21.98
N ASN A 253 -21.07 -4.63 -22.35
CA ASN A 253 -22.14 -4.91 -21.38
C ASN A 253 -21.70 -6.00 -20.41
N ILE A 254 -21.53 -5.64 -19.15
CA ILE A 254 -21.10 -6.52 -18.07
C ILE A 254 -22.30 -7.09 -17.30
N THR A 255 -22.34 -8.39 -17.04
CA THR A 255 -23.29 -9.03 -16.14
C THR A 255 -22.70 -9.17 -14.73
N ILE A 256 -23.55 -9.37 -13.72
CA ILE A 256 -23.10 -9.62 -12.33
C ILE A 256 -22.21 -10.87 -12.29
N GLU A 257 -22.59 -11.95 -12.98
CA GLU A 257 -21.86 -13.20 -13.01
C GLU A 257 -20.48 -13.04 -13.68
N ASN A 258 -20.42 -12.25 -14.77
CA ASN A 258 -19.15 -11.98 -15.45
C ASN A 258 -18.22 -11.15 -14.57
N ALA A 259 -18.74 -10.14 -13.84
CA ALA A 259 -17.97 -9.37 -12.90
C ALA A 259 -17.43 -10.24 -11.74
N LYS A 260 -18.29 -11.07 -11.12
CA LYS A 260 -17.87 -12.01 -10.08
C LYS A 260 -16.77 -12.95 -10.58
N ARG A 261 -16.88 -13.44 -11.81
CA ARG A 261 -15.88 -14.30 -12.43
C ARG A 261 -14.57 -13.56 -12.63
N ALA A 262 -14.61 -12.33 -13.14
CA ALA A 262 -13.44 -11.49 -13.35
C ALA A 262 -12.69 -11.23 -12.03
N PHE A 263 -13.41 -10.86 -10.97
CA PHE A 263 -12.80 -10.69 -9.63
C PHE A 263 -12.12 -11.97 -9.13
N LYS A 264 -12.77 -13.14 -9.25
CA LYS A 264 -12.23 -14.44 -8.82
C LYS A 264 -11.05 -14.93 -9.69
N GLN A 265 -10.90 -14.43 -10.91
CA GLN A 265 -9.83 -14.82 -11.82
C GLN A 265 -8.51 -14.09 -11.53
N LEU A 266 -8.54 -12.88 -10.95
CA LEU A 266 -7.34 -12.19 -10.53
C LEU A 266 -6.74 -12.90 -9.31
N LYS A 267 -5.53 -13.43 -9.47
CA LYS A 267 -4.86 -14.26 -8.46
C LYS A 267 -3.79 -13.49 -7.71
N GLY A 268 -3.53 -13.93 -6.49
CA GLY A 268 -2.31 -13.59 -5.77
C GLY A 268 -1.07 -14.22 -6.44
N LEU A 269 0.07 -13.91 -5.88
CA LEU A 269 1.38 -14.40 -6.32
C LEU A 269 1.83 -15.57 -5.45
N ASP A 270 2.74 -16.38 -5.95
CA ASP A 270 3.43 -17.43 -5.17
C ASP A 270 4.56 -16.78 -4.34
N LEU A 271 4.17 -15.87 -3.43
CA LEU A 271 5.03 -15.14 -2.51
C LEU A 271 4.41 -15.18 -1.11
N HIS A 272 5.26 -15.14 -0.08
CA HIS A 272 4.81 -15.36 1.31
C HIS A 272 3.76 -14.33 1.78
N SER A 273 3.97 -13.06 1.47
CA SER A 273 3.03 -11.99 1.85
C SER A 273 1.79 -11.90 0.95
N SER A 274 1.74 -12.66 -0.14
CA SER A 274 0.57 -12.67 -1.03
C SER A 274 -0.56 -13.52 -0.43
N PRO A 275 -1.82 -13.07 -0.48
CA PRO A 275 -2.94 -13.88 0.00
C PRO A 275 -3.24 -15.01 -0.98
N GLU A 276 -3.70 -16.16 -0.48
CA GLU A 276 -4.16 -17.28 -1.31
C GLU A 276 -5.30 -16.86 -2.25
N VAL A 277 -6.23 -16.06 -1.74
CA VAL A 277 -7.32 -15.45 -2.52
C VAL A 277 -7.16 -13.94 -2.48
N LEU A 278 -6.81 -13.34 -3.63
CA LEU A 278 -6.61 -11.89 -3.72
C LEU A 278 -7.92 -11.12 -3.57
N ILE A 279 -8.97 -11.53 -4.31
CA ILE A 279 -10.29 -10.89 -4.23
C ILE A 279 -11.32 -11.92 -3.77
N GLU A 280 -11.83 -11.75 -2.55
CA GLU A 280 -12.93 -12.54 -2.00
C GLU A 280 -14.28 -11.89 -2.35
N VAL A 281 -15.17 -12.65 -3.01
CA VAL A 281 -16.49 -12.16 -3.44
C VAL A 281 -17.58 -12.71 -2.52
N PHE A 282 -18.31 -11.80 -1.87
CA PHE A 282 -19.40 -12.08 -0.95
C PHE A 282 -20.75 -12.08 -1.65
N GLU A 283 -21.62 -13.02 -1.26
CA GLU A 283 -23.01 -13.11 -1.74
C GLU A 283 -23.99 -12.40 -0.77
N GLU A 284 -23.59 -12.23 0.48
CA GLU A 284 -24.39 -11.55 1.50
C GLU A 284 -24.55 -10.07 1.16
N ALA A 285 -25.77 -9.58 1.27
CA ALA A 285 -26.13 -8.22 0.85
C ALA A 285 -25.49 -7.11 1.69
N ASP A 286 -25.10 -7.42 2.95
CA ASP A 286 -24.51 -6.49 3.92
C ASP A 286 -23.00 -6.64 4.05
N ARG A 287 -22.34 -7.36 3.13
CA ARG A 287 -20.89 -7.52 3.11
C ARG A 287 -20.27 -6.83 1.86
N PRO A 288 -19.01 -6.37 1.96
CA PRO A 288 -18.08 -6.47 3.10
C PRO A 288 -18.32 -5.41 4.19
N GLN A 289 -17.88 -5.74 5.41
CA GLN A 289 -17.91 -4.83 6.57
C GLN A 289 -16.51 -4.71 7.18
N PRO A 290 -15.99 -3.49 7.49
CA PRO A 290 -14.63 -3.32 8.01
C PRO A 290 -14.33 -4.16 9.25
N ARG A 291 -15.26 -4.25 10.18
CA ARG A 291 -15.10 -5.02 11.43
C ARG A 291 -14.97 -6.52 11.20
N LEU A 292 -15.64 -7.06 10.18
CA LEU A 292 -15.75 -8.50 9.93
C LEU A 292 -14.74 -9.00 8.90
N ASP A 293 -14.36 -8.12 7.93
CA ASP A 293 -13.69 -8.57 6.71
C ASP A 293 -12.28 -8.01 6.52
N ARG A 294 -11.89 -6.94 7.24
CA ARG A 294 -10.58 -6.31 7.04
C ARG A 294 -9.38 -7.24 7.23
N ASN A 295 -9.53 -8.31 8.04
CA ASN A 295 -8.45 -9.24 8.33
C ASN A 295 -8.42 -10.49 7.41
N ARG A 296 -9.22 -10.52 6.34
CA ARG A 296 -9.21 -11.62 5.37
C ARG A 296 -7.83 -11.77 4.74
N GLY A 297 -7.40 -13.02 4.53
CA GLY A 297 -6.08 -13.32 4.00
C GLY A 297 -4.93 -12.67 4.81
N GLY A 298 -5.03 -12.67 6.15
CA GLY A 298 -4.07 -11.97 6.99
C GLY A 298 -4.08 -10.43 6.84
N GLY A 299 -5.19 -9.86 6.35
CA GLY A 299 -5.31 -8.44 6.02
C GLY A 299 -4.84 -8.07 4.61
N MET A 300 -4.46 -9.06 3.80
CA MET A 300 -3.94 -8.86 2.44
C MET A 300 -5.00 -9.09 1.35
N SER A 301 -6.11 -9.80 1.63
CA SER A 301 -7.22 -9.96 0.67
C SER A 301 -8.06 -8.69 0.56
N ILE A 302 -8.64 -8.50 -0.62
CA ILE A 302 -9.65 -7.49 -0.91
C ILE A 302 -11.02 -8.19 -0.89
N SER A 303 -11.94 -7.68 -0.09
CA SER A 303 -13.31 -8.18 0.00
C SER A 303 -14.21 -7.39 -0.93
N VAL A 304 -14.97 -8.05 -1.80
CA VAL A 304 -15.91 -7.43 -2.75
C VAL A 304 -17.30 -7.98 -2.52
N GLY A 305 -18.32 -7.13 -2.50
CA GLY A 305 -19.71 -7.54 -2.36
C GLY A 305 -20.70 -6.46 -2.77
N GLY A 306 -22.00 -6.70 -2.54
CA GLY A 306 -23.04 -5.77 -2.94
C GLY A 306 -23.07 -5.50 -4.45
N ILE A 307 -22.67 -6.48 -5.26
CA ILE A 307 -22.53 -6.33 -6.72
C ILE A 307 -23.92 -6.24 -7.35
N ARG A 308 -24.16 -5.18 -8.12
CA ARG A 308 -25.43 -4.97 -8.81
C ARG A 308 -25.25 -4.30 -10.17
N LYS A 309 -26.14 -4.61 -11.11
CA LYS A 309 -26.18 -3.98 -12.42
C LYS A 309 -26.66 -2.53 -12.31
N THR A 310 -26.02 -1.63 -13.07
CA THR A 310 -26.49 -0.27 -13.31
C THR A 310 -26.93 -0.13 -14.77
N THR A 311 -27.38 1.06 -15.18
CA THR A 311 -27.83 1.31 -16.56
C THR A 311 -26.71 1.07 -17.57
N ASP A 312 -25.48 1.47 -17.24
CA ASP A 312 -24.33 1.52 -18.16
C ASP A 312 -23.07 0.84 -17.60
N GLY A 313 -23.22 0.04 -16.55
CA GLY A 313 -22.08 -0.65 -15.94
C GLY A 313 -22.46 -1.50 -14.75
N ILE A 314 -21.64 -1.44 -13.72
CA ILE A 314 -21.80 -2.23 -12.50
C ILE A 314 -21.49 -1.37 -11.27
N GLN A 315 -22.18 -1.64 -10.17
CA GLN A 315 -21.85 -1.10 -8.86
C GLN A 315 -21.44 -2.24 -7.93
N TYR A 316 -20.46 -1.97 -7.05
CA TYR A 316 -20.01 -2.90 -6.01
C TYR A 316 -19.36 -2.15 -4.86
N ASN A 317 -19.14 -2.86 -3.77
CA ASN A 317 -18.34 -2.37 -2.65
C ASN A 317 -17.04 -3.17 -2.58
N CYS A 318 -15.92 -2.51 -2.30
CA CYS A 318 -14.67 -3.19 -1.99
C CYS A 318 -14.10 -2.69 -0.65
N LEU A 319 -13.32 -3.55 -0.01
CA LEU A 319 -12.76 -3.31 1.32
C LEU A 319 -11.39 -3.98 1.43
N ALA A 320 -10.42 -3.29 2.00
CA ALA A 320 -9.16 -3.89 2.44
C ALA A 320 -8.66 -3.27 3.75
N HIS A 321 -7.70 -3.94 4.39
CA HIS A 321 -7.03 -3.43 5.58
C HIS A 321 -6.01 -2.35 5.20
N ASN A 322 -6.29 -1.11 5.52
CA ASN A 322 -5.54 0.06 5.08
C ASN A 322 -4.09 0.16 5.59
N THR A 323 -3.75 -0.46 6.72
CA THR A 323 -2.38 -0.45 7.27
C THR A 323 -1.60 -1.74 6.96
N ILE A 324 -2.29 -2.81 6.50
CA ILE A 324 -1.67 -4.05 6.03
C ILE A 324 -1.66 -4.05 4.50
N ARG A 325 -2.76 -4.43 3.83
CA ARG A 325 -2.83 -4.39 2.36
C ARG A 325 -2.53 -2.99 1.82
N GLY A 326 -3.06 -1.95 2.47
CA GLY A 326 -2.90 -0.55 2.07
C GLY A 326 -1.52 0.06 2.37
N ALA A 327 -0.62 -0.64 3.08
CA ALA A 327 0.67 -0.08 3.47
C ALA A 327 1.73 -1.18 3.70
N ALA A 328 1.95 -1.62 4.94
CA ALA A 328 3.11 -2.45 5.30
C ALA A 328 3.14 -3.79 4.57
N GLY A 329 2.03 -4.51 4.50
CA GLY A 329 1.98 -5.84 3.86
C GLY A 329 2.23 -5.77 2.36
N ALA A 330 1.64 -4.81 1.65
CA ALA A 330 1.90 -4.65 0.21
C ALA A 330 3.33 -4.18 -0.07
N SER A 331 3.91 -3.37 0.82
CA SER A 331 5.31 -2.97 0.69
C SER A 331 6.27 -4.14 0.94
N LEU A 332 5.96 -5.06 1.88
CA LEU A 332 6.68 -6.32 2.03
C LEU A 332 6.58 -7.18 0.77
N LEU A 333 5.39 -7.30 0.20
CA LEU A 333 5.18 -8.02 -1.06
C LEU A 333 5.99 -7.41 -2.21
N ASN A 334 6.12 -6.07 -2.27
CA ASN A 334 7.03 -5.39 -3.20
C ASN A 334 8.50 -5.78 -2.94
N GLY A 335 8.92 -5.88 -1.68
CA GLY A 335 10.25 -6.37 -1.31
C GLY A 335 10.47 -7.82 -1.77
N GLU A 336 9.51 -8.72 -1.54
CA GLU A 336 9.58 -10.11 -2.03
C GLU A 336 9.62 -10.21 -3.55
N LEU A 337 8.87 -9.36 -4.27
CA LEU A 337 8.92 -9.28 -5.72
C LEU A 337 10.32 -8.86 -6.20
N LEU A 338 10.94 -7.87 -5.52
CA LEU A 338 12.27 -7.37 -5.86
C LEU A 338 13.35 -8.43 -5.74
N ILE A 339 13.44 -9.15 -4.61
CA ILE A 339 14.45 -10.17 -4.39
C ILE A 339 14.35 -11.36 -5.37
N ASN A 340 13.19 -11.54 -6.00
CA ASN A 340 12.96 -12.51 -7.06
C ASN A 340 13.14 -11.92 -8.47
N SER A 341 13.59 -10.69 -8.58
CA SER A 341 13.78 -9.97 -9.83
C SER A 341 15.26 -9.79 -10.17
N LYS A 342 15.54 -9.37 -11.42
CA LYS A 342 16.90 -9.03 -11.86
C LYS A 342 17.45 -7.70 -11.32
N TRP A 343 16.63 -6.92 -10.61
CA TRP A 343 17.00 -5.58 -10.11
C TRP A 343 17.48 -5.59 -8.65
N PHE A 344 17.49 -6.77 -8.04
CA PHE A 344 18.04 -7.01 -6.69
C PHE A 344 19.49 -7.49 -6.73
#